data_f59e9f20ad66cbbfb68a24658c06ea9e
#
_entry.id   f59e9f20ad66cbbfb68a24658c06ea9e
#
_cell.length_a   1.000
_cell.length_b   1.000
_cell.length_c   1.000
_cell.angle_alpha   90.00
_cell.angle_beta   90.00
_cell.angle_gamma   90.00
#
_symmetry.space_group_name_H-M   'P 1'
#
loop_
_entity.id
_entity.type
_entity.pdbx_description
1 polymer ?
#
loop_
_entity_poly.entity_id
_entity_poly.type
_entity_poly.pdbx_seq_one_letter_code
_entity_poly.pdbx_strand_id
1 'polypeptide(L)'
;AIAVSRRLDRQTQRKIDRVLRRSVEFAFAEPSASAEFVRGYAQELSEEVTRRHIELFVNEYSVDLGAEGKKAVCALLERKEEEIFV
;
A
#
# COMPACT_ATOMS: atom_id res chain seq x y z
N ALA A 1 -4.53 -0.18 4.83
CA ALA A 1 -4.96 -0.78 3.57
C ALA A 1 -5.77 0.21 2.75
N ILE A 2 -5.73 0.07 1.45
CA ILE A 2 -6.51 0.89 0.52
C ILE A 2 -7.60 0.00 -0.07
N ALA A 3 -8.83 0.51 -0.05
CA ALA A 3 -9.98 -0.21 -0.59
C ALA A 3 -10.57 0.56 -1.77
N VAL A 4 -11.16 -0.17 -2.69
CA VAL A 4 -11.82 0.40 -3.86
C VAL A 4 -13.31 0.07 -3.85
N SER A 5 -14.13 0.99 -4.33
CA SER A 5 -15.59 0.79 -4.38
C SER A 5 -15.95 -0.36 -5.32
N ARG A 6 -16.84 -1.24 -4.86
CA ARG A 6 -17.40 -2.32 -5.69
C ARG A 6 -18.37 -1.81 -6.76
N ARG A 7 -18.76 -0.53 -6.71
CA ARG A 7 -19.60 0.11 -7.74
C ARG A 7 -18.82 0.33 -9.04
N LEU A 8 -17.48 0.39 -8.96
CA LEU A 8 -16.65 0.48 -10.16
C LEU A 8 -16.62 -0.86 -10.87
N ASP A 9 -16.50 -0.85 -12.19
CA ASP A 9 -16.37 -2.08 -12.94
C ASP A 9 -15.05 -2.79 -12.61
N ARG A 10 -14.97 -4.08 -12.89
CA ARG A 10 -13.81 -4.89 -12.54
C ARG A 10 -12.55 -4.44 -13.27
N GLN A 11 -12.66 -4.00 -14.50
CA GLN A 11 -11.54 -3.49 -15.28
C GLN A 11 -10.93 -2.24 -14.64
N THR A 12 -11.77 -1.31 -14.18
CA THR A 12 -11.34 -0.11 -13.47
C THR A 12 -10.69 -0.46 -12.13
N GLN A 13 -11.27 -1.39 -11.38
CA GLN A 13 -10.70 -1.87 -10.12
C GLN A 13 -9.29 -2.42 -10.31
N ARG A 14 -9.08 -3.25 -11.33
CA ARG A 14 -7.76 -3.81 -11.65
C ARG A 14 -6.77 -2.75 -12.10
N LYS A 15 -7.23 -1.74 -12.81
CA LYS A 15 -6.40 -0.63 -13.25
C LYS A 15 -5.90 0.19 -12.06
N ILE A 16 -6.78 0.45 -11.09
CA ILE A 16 -6.42 1.14 -9.85
C ILE A 16 -5.39 0.33 -9.08
N ASP A 17 -5.61 -0.95 -8.90
CA ASP A 17 -4.66 -1.84 -8.22
C ASP A 17 -3.28 -1.80 -8.88
N ARG A 18 -3.23 -1.87 -10.21
CA ARG A 18 -1.98 -1.81 -10.96
C ARG A 18 -1.26 -0.47 -10.80
N VAL A 19 -2.00 0.63 -10.83
CA VAL A 19 -1.42 1.97 -10.68
C VAL A 19 -0.85 2.15 -9.27
N LEU A 20 -1.57 1.72 -8.24
CA LEU A 20 -1.09 1.77 -6.86
C LEU A 20 0.15 0.91 -6.67
N ARG A 21 0.16 -0.30 -7.20
CA ARG A 21 1.32 -1.19 -7.15
C ARG A 21 2.55 -0.53 -7.77
N ARG A 22 2.40 0.02 -8.98
CA ARG A 22 3.49 0.70 -9.68
C ARG A 22 4.00 1.92 -8.91
N SER A 23 3.09 2.64 -8.26
CA SER A 23 3.45 3.79 -7.44
C SER A 23 4.33 3.36 -6.26
N VAL A 24 3.98 2.29 -5.57
CA VAL A 24 4.77 1.76 -4.45
C VAL A 24 6.12 1.23 -4.94
N GLU A 25 6.13 0.48 -6.04
CA GLU A 25 7.37 -0.03 -6.65
C GLU A 25 8.31 1.11 -7.05
N PHE A 26 7.76 2.19 -7.61
CA PHE A 26 8.53 3.38 -7.95
C PHE A 26 9.15 4.01 -6.70
N ALA A 27 8.39 4.11 -5.63
CA ALA A 27 8.89 4.68 -4.37
C ALA A 27 10.03 3.85 -3.79
N PHE A 28 9.99 2.53 -3.92
CA PHE A 28 11.08 1.66 -3.50
C PHE A 28 12.31 1.80 -4.40
N ALA A 29 12.11 1.94 -5.72
CA ALA A 29 13.20 2.09 -6.68
C ALA A 29 13.89 3.44 -6.57
N GLU A 30 13.12 4.49 -6.26
CA GLU A 30 13.59 5.88 -6.20
C GLU A 30 13.19 6.52 -4.86
N PRO A 31 13.83 6.13 -3.73
CA PRO A 31 13.46 6.64 -2.41
C PRO A 31 13.58 8.15 -2.27
N SER A 32 14.49 8.77 -3.03
CA SER A 32 14.70 10.21 -3.00
C SER A 32 13.62 11.01 -3.72
N ALA A 33 12.79 10.37 -4.56
CA ALA A 33 11.80 11.07 -5.37
C ALA A 33 10.77 11.84 -4.53
N SER A 34 10.41 11.30 -3.36
CA SER A 34 9.45 11.92 -2.45
C SER A 34 10.08 12.53 -1.20
N ALA A 35 11.41 12.49 -1.08
CA ALA A 35 12.11 12.90 0.14
C ALA A 35 11.83 14.35 0.53
N GLU A 36 11.82 15.25 -0.41
CA GLU A 36 11.56 16.67 -0.16
C GLU A 36 10.13 16.90 0.31
N PHE A 37 9.17 16.25 -0.36
CA PHE A 37 7.77 16.31 0.02
C PHE A 37 7.55 15.77 1.44
N VAL A 38 8.10 14.61 1.75
CA VAL A 38 8.00 13.97 3.07
C VAL A 38 8.63 14.86 4.14
N ARG A 39 9.78 15.47 3.84
CA ARG A 39 10.49 16.37 4.77
C ARG A 39 9.63 17.57 5.16
N GLY A 40 8.85 18.11 4.22
CA GLY A 40 7.96 19.22 4.48
C GLY A 40 6.84 18.91 5.47
N TYR A 41 6.42 17.65 5.56
CA TYR A 41 5.33 17.20 6.44
C TYR A 41 5.83 16.52 7.72
N ALA A 42 7.06 16.03 7.74
CA ALA A 42 7.64 15.34 8.89
C ALA A 42 8.65 16.22 9.64
N GLN A 43 8.29 17.48 9.89
CA GLN A 43 9.21 18.50 10.41
C GLN A 43 9.85 18.18 11.76
N GLU A 44 9.18 17.39 12.60
CA GLU A 44 9.66 17.06 13.96
C GLU A 44 10.41 15.72 14.02
N LEU A 45 10.49 14.98 12.92
CA LEU A 45 11.11 13.67 12.87
C LEU A 45 12.44 13.73 12.11
N SER A 46 13.46 13.02 12.62
CA SER A 46 14.69 12.85 11.88
C SER A 46 14.45 12.02 10.62
N GLU A 47 15.32 12.14 9.63
CA GLU A 47 15.23 11.35 8.39
C GLU A 47 15.25 9.85 8.67
N GLU A 48 16.03 9.41 9.66
CA GLU A 48 16.12 8.01 10.04
C GLU A 48 14.81 7.50 10.64
N VAL A 49 14.20 8.26 11.55
CA VAL A 49 12.91 7.90 12.15
C VAL A 49 11.82 7.88 11.10
N THR A 50 11.79 8.85 10.21
CA THR A 50 10.84 8.91 9.10
C THR A 50 10.98 7.67 8.20
N ARG A 51 12.22 7.32 7.83
CA ARG A 51 12.50 6.15 7.01
C ARG A 51 12.02 4.87 7.69
N ARG A 52 12.32 4.68 8.97
CA ARG A 52 11.88 3.50 9.73
C ARG A 52 10.37 3.41 9.80
N HIS A 53 9.70 4.54 9.98
CA HIS A 53 8.25 4.59 10.00
C HIS A 53 7.65 4.18 8.66
N ILE A 54 8.20 4.69 7.57
CA ILE A 54 7.77 4.30 6.22
C ILE A 54 8.01 2.80 5.99
N GLU A 55 9.18 2.29 6.33
CA GLU A 55 9.52 0.86 6.16
C GLU A 55 8.56 -0.05 6.94
N LEU A 56 8.09 0.38 8.11
CA LEU A 56 7.14 -0.38 8.91
C LEU A 56 5.76 -0.47 8.25
N PHE A 57 5.29 0.63 7.67
CA PHE A 57 3.94 0.73 7.11
C PHE A 57 3.87 0.55 5.60
N VAL A 58 4.97 0.75 4.89
CA VAL A 58 5.05 0.58 3.45
C VAL A 58 6.15 -0.43 3.14
N ASN A 59 5.75 -1.64 2.82
CA ASN A 59 6.66 -2.77 2.64
C ASN A 59 6.18 -3.68 1.50
N GLU A 60 6.69 -4.88 1.43
CA GLU A 60 6.33 -5.86 0.41
C GLU A 60 4.82 -6.12 0.33
N TYR A 61 4.12 -6.09 1.48
CA TYR A 61 2.67 -6.28 1.52
C TYR A 61 1.91 -5.09 0.92
N SER A 62 2.54 -3.93 0.79
CA SER A 62 1.96 -2.77 0.09
C SER A 62 1.97 -2.96 -1.43
N VAL A 63 2.94 -3.71 -1.94
CA VAL A 63 3.00 -4.06 -3.37
C VAL A 63 2.01 -5.17 -3.68
N ASP A 64 2.02 -6.23 -2.88
CA ASP A 64 1.14 -7.38 -3.03
C ASP A 64 0.93 -8.04 -1.67
N LEU A 65 -0.32 -8.21 -1.28
CA LEU A 65 -0.65 -8.88 -0.02
C LEU A 65 -0.18 -10.33 -0.01
N GLY A 66 -0.22 -11.00 -1.16
CA GLY A 66 0.06 -12.42 -1.25
C GLY A 66 -0.98 -13.26 -0.50
N ALA A 67 -0.81 -14.58 -0.51
CA ALA A 67 -1.74 -15.50 0.15
C ALA A 67 -1.80 -15.26 1.67
N GLU A 68 -0.66 -15.02 2.29
CA GLU A 68 -0.57 -14.81 3.73
C GLU A 68 -1.22 -13.51 4.17
N GLY A 69 -0.98 -12.41 3.45
CA GLY A 69 -1.62 -11.14 3.73
C GLY A 69 -3.13 -11.19 3.55
N LYS A 70 -3.61 -11.87 2.51
CA LYS A 70 -5.05 -12.07 2.28
C LYS A 70 -5.69 -12.86 3.41
N LYS A 71 -5.03 -13.91 3.91
CA LYS A 71 -5.50 -14.68 5.06
C LYS A 71 -5.62 -13.81 6.31
N ALA A 72 -4.64 -12.95 6.54
CA ALA A 72 -4.65 -12.05 7.69
C ALA A 72 -5.84 -11.08 7.63
N VAL A 73 -6.11 -10.49 6.46
CA VAL A 73 -7.25 -9.59 6.25
C VAL A 73 -8.57 -10.34 6.43
N CYS A 74 -8.69 -11.54 5.86
CA CYS A 74 -9.88 -12.37 6.01
C CYS A 74 -10.14 -12.73 7.48
N ALA A 75 -9.11 -13.07 8.22
CA ALA A 75 -9.21 -13.37 9.64
C ALA A 75 -9.68 -12.16 10.45
N LEU A 76 -9.11 -10.99 10.16
CA LEU A 76 -9.48 -9.74 10.83
C LEU A 76 -10.94 -9.36 10.59
N LEU A 77 -11.42 -9.49 9.35
CA LEU A 77 -12.76 -9.09 8.96
C LEU A 77 -13.80 -10.22 9.09
N GLU A 78 -13.36 -11.42 9.41
CA GLU A 78 -14.21 -12.62 9.48
C GLU A 78 -15.01 -12.82 8.19
N ARG A 79 -14.35 -12.67 7.04
CA ARG A 79 -14.93 -12.79 5.70
C ARG A 79 -14.11 -13.73 4.84
N LYS A 80 -14.76 -14.29 3.83
CA LYS A 80 -14.09 -15.14 2.84
C LYS A 80 -13.31 -14.31 1.81
N GLU A 81 -12.28 -14.90 1.25
CA GLU A 81 -11.43 -14.24 0.27
C GLU A 81 -12.23 -13.72 -0.94
N GLU A 82 -13.19 -14.51 -1.43
CA GLU A 82 -14.02 -14.12 -2.57
C GLU A 82 -14.90 -12.87 -2.29
N GLU A 83 -15.20 -12.61 -1.02
CA GLU A 83 -16.02 -11.47 -0.62
C GLU A 83 -15.22 -10.16 -0.57
N ILE A 84 -13.91 -10.23 -0.41
CA ILE A 84 -13.04 -9.08 -0.19
C ILE A 84 -12.21 -8.73 -1.42
N PHE A 85 -11.54 -9.72 -1.99
CA PHE A 85 -10.55 -9.50 -3.05
C PHE A 85 -11.12 -9.71 -4.45
N VAL A 86 -10.53 -9.02 -5.38
CA VAL A 86 -10.93 -9.07 -6.80
C VAL A 86 -10.11 -10.10 -7.56
#